data_fd6bea3ba2fd7b1bf36aee6f35f4ea90
#
_entry.id   fd6bea3ba2fd7b1bf36aee6f35f4ea90
#
_cell.length_a   1.000
_cell.length_b   1.000
_cell.length_c   1.000
_cell.angle_alpha   90.00
_cell.angle_beta   90.00
_cell.angle_gamma   90.00
#
_symmetry.space_group_name_H-M   'P 1'
#
loop_
_entity.id
_entity.type
_entity.pdbx_description
1 polymer ?
#
loop_
_entity_poly.entity_id
_entity_poly.type
_entity_poly.pdbx_seq_one_letter_code
_entity_poly.pdbx_strand_id
1 'polypeptide(L)'
;VFGDFLVAGVAAAVQGDLFDGIPLRAEPAADLPAPNEGEDLVADYRSLGLTLRRHPLALLRSHLAARRFLSAGDLQRSPDRLLARAAGIVTGRQRPGTASGIVFVTLEDETGYTNVVVRPELAERQRRELLGARLLGVYGQLEAKSGVVHLLAKRLVDLTAWLGRLETASRDFH
;
A
#
# COMPACT_ATOMS: atom_id res chain seq x y z
N VAL A 1 -38.49 24.25 -59.96
CA VAL A 1 -39.74 23.68 -59.44
C VAL A 1 -39.42 23.14 -58.03
N PHE A 2 -39.97 23.86 -57.04
CA PHE A 2 -40.27 23.45 -55.65
C PHE A 2 -39.10 22.99 -54.84
N GLY A 3 -38.87 23.42 -53.61
CA GLY A 3 -39.64 24.27 -52.71
C GLY A 3 -38.82 24.52 -51.47
N ASP A 4 -38.98 25.72 -50.96
CA ASP A 4 -38.62 26.19 -49.64
C ASP A 4 -39.17 25.27 -48.58
N PHE A 5 -38.33 24.97 -47.54
CA PHE A 5 -38.88 24.81 -46.23
C PHE A 5 -37.91 25.41 -45.17
N LEU A 6 -38.30 26.57 -44.76
CA LEU A 6 -38.00 27.29 -43.58
C LEU A 6 -38.26 26.36 -42.36
N VAL A 7 -37.30 26.08 -41.51
CA VAL A 7 -37.58 25.69 -40.12
C VAL A 7 -36.85 26.66 -39.20
N ALA A 8 -37.70 27.44 -38.61
CA ALA A 8 -37.40 28.40 -37.59
C ALA A 8 -36.82 27.76 -36.34
N GLY A 9 -35.94 28.51 -35.71
CA GLY A 9 -35.76 28.67 -34.29
C GLY A 9 -36.06 27.48 -33.39
N VAL A 10 -35.01 26.84 -32.88
CA VAL A 10 -35.10 26.23 -31.59
C VAL A 10 -34.31 27.08 -30.61
N ALA A 11 -35.05 27.57 -29.65
CA ALA A 11 -34.66 28.43 -28.56
C ALA A 11 -33.38 27.96 -27.90
N ALA A 12 -32.44 28.89 -27.69
CA ALA A 12 -31.41 28.78 -26.71
C ALA A 12 -32.08 28.52 -25.35
N ALA A 13 -32.06 27.29 -24.88
CA ALA A 13 -32.38 27.00 -23.51
C ALA A 13 -31.36 27.73 -22.64
N VAL A 14 -31.85 28.73 -21.93
CA VAL A 14 -31.14 29.37 -20.84
C VAL A 14 -30.83 28.27 -19.81
N GLN A 15 -29.59 27.81 -19.81
CA GLN A 15 -29.05 26.99 -18.75
C GLN A 15 -28.86 27.91 -17.57
N GLY A 16 -29.92 28.05 -16.76
CA GLY A 16 -29.87 28.73 -15.49
C GLY A 16 -28.87 27.99 -14.63
N ASP A 17 -27.84 28.72 -14.23
CA ASP A 17 -26.80 28.21 -13.34
C ASP A 17 -27.45 27.81 -12.01
N LEU A 18 -27.56 26.52 -11.74
CA LEU A 18 -28.24 25.96 -10.57
C LEU A 18 -27.53 26.35 -9.24
N PHE A 19 -26.40 27.04 -9.34
CA PHE A 19 -25.57 27.43 -8.20
C PHE A 19 -25.47 28.96 -7.97
N ASP A 20 -26.18 29.74 -8.77
CA ASP A 20 -26.22 31.20 -8.62
C ASP A 20 -27.07 31.55 -7.38
N GLY A 21 -26.38 31.86 -6.26
CA GLY A 21 -27.03 32.29 -5.01
C GLY A 21 -26.70 31.47 -3.76
N ILE A 22 -25.90 30.42 -3.88
CA ILE A 22 -25.39 29.74 -2.69
C ILE A 22 -24.12 30.49 -2.26
N PRO A 23 -24.12 31.20 -1.08
CA PRO A 23 -22.89 31.76 -0.58
C PRO A 23 -21.91 30.60 -0.29
N LEU A 24 -20.85 30.51 -1.09
CA LEU A 24 -19.73 29.64 -0.79
C LEU A 24 -19.17 30.06 0.58
N ARG A 25 -19.67 29.41 1.62
CA ARG A 25 -19.05 29.50 2.93
C ARG A 25 -17.64 28.97 2.76
N ALA A 26 -16.65 29.88 2.85
CA ALA A 26 -15.26 29.47 2.90
C ALA A 26 -15.12 28.50 4.07
N GLU A 27 -15.04 27.21 3.78
CA GLU A 27 -14.65 26.25 4.78
C GLU A 27 -13.23 26.63 5.24
N PRO A 28 -12.99 26.73 6.57
CA PRO A 28 -11.62 26.91 7.02
C PRO A 28 -10.80 25.78 6.40
N ALA A 29 -9.70 26.17 5.73
CA ALA A 29 -8.76 25.20 5.20
C ALA A 29 -8.44 24.24 6.35
N ALA A 30 -8.85 22.98 6.20
CA ALA A 30 -8.48 21.96 7.15
C ALA A 30 -6.96 21.95 7.13
N ASP A 31 -6.36 22.26 8.28
CA ASP A 31 -4.92 22.17 8.49
C ASP A 31 -4.59 20.65 8.50
N LEU A 32 -4.54 20.09 7.30
CA LEU A 32 -4.10 18.71 7.11
C LEU A 32 -2.62 18.74 7.46
N PRO A 33 -2.19 17.96 8.46
CA PRO A 33 -0.77 17.84 8.73
C PRO A 33 -0.08 17.49 7.44
N ALA A 34 0.98 18.24 7.09
CA ALA A 34 1.79 17.97 5.91
C ALA A 34 2.15 16.48 5.91
N PRO A 35 2.00 15.79 4.75
CA PRO A 35 2.35 14.39 4.66
C PRO A 35 3.77 14.23 5.20
N ASN A 36 3.98 13.29 6.13
CA ASN A 36 5.32 13.08 6.65
C ASN A 36 6.19 12.58 5.49
N GLU A 37 7.51 12.88 5.52
CA GLU A 37 8.48 12.49 4.47
C GLU A 37 8.29 11.05 3.99
N GLY A 38 7.65 10.27 4.83
CA GLY A 38 7.31 8.90 4.60
C GLY A 38 6.15 8.65 3.62
N GLU A 39 5.15 9.51 3.57
CA GLU A 39 4.00 9.39 2.65
C GLU A 39 4.36 9.88 1.25
N ASP A 40 5.20 10.91 1.17
CA ASP A 40 5.77 11.40 -0.08
C ASP A 40 6.63 10.32 -0.75
N LEU A 41 7.39 9.54 0.03
CA LEU A 41 8.23 8.48 -0.50
C LEU A 41 7.41 7.33 -1.15
N VAL A 42 6.23 6.97 -0.62
CA VAL A 42 5.36 5.95 -1.25
C VAL A 42 4.61 6.52 -2.44
N ALA A 43 4.23 7.79 -2.39
CA ALA A 43 3.64 8.49 -3.53
C ALA A 43 4.69 8.62 -4.66
N ASP A 44 5.93 8.98 -4.35
CA ASP A 44 7.05 9.00 -5.28
C ASP A 44 7.39 7.61 -5.82
N TYR A 45 7.36 6.56 -5.01
CA TYR A 45 7.54 5.20 -5.50
C TYR A 45 6.40 4.74 -6.41
N ARG A 46 5.17 5.16 -6.18
CA ARG A 46 4.06 4.90 -7.11
C ARG A 46 4.17 5.70 -8.39
N SER A 47 4.65 6.93 -8.32
CA SER A 47 4.91 7.78 -9.49
C SER A 47 6.22 7.40 -10.21
N LEU A 48 7.26 7.00 -9.48
CA LEU A 48 8.53 6.50 -10.00
C LEU A 48 8.43 5.04 -10.46
N GLY A 49 7.45 4.27 -10.02
CA GLY A 49 7.15 2.91 -10.51
C GLY A 49 6.90 2.86 -12.01
N LEU A 50 6.54 3.99 -12.62
CA LEU A 50 6.50 4.17 -14.07
C LEU A 50 7.89 4.40 -14.69
N THR A 51 8.89 4.82 -13.90
CA THR A 51 10.24 5.16 -14.37
C THR A 51 11.31 4.15 -13.94
N LEU A 52 11.14 3.47 -12.81
CA LEU A 52 12.06 2.42 -12.35
C LEU A 52 11.46 1.04 -12.69
N ARG A 53 12.06 0.39 -13.69
CA ARG A 53 11.69 -0.97 -14.16
C ARG A 53 11.83 -2.09 -13.11
N ARG A 54 12.16 -1.77 -11.86
CA ARG A 54 12.43 -2.76 -10.80
C ARG A 54 11.70 -2.39 -9.52
N HIS A 55 11.08 -3.40 -8.91
CA HIS A 55 10.46 -3.25 -7.59
C HIS A 55 11.51 -2.83 -6.53
N PRO A 56 11.21 -1.91 -5.59
CA PRO A 56 12.17 -1.44 -4.58
C PRO A 56 12.82 -2.57 -3.76
N LEU A 57 12.06 -3.60 -3.44
CA LEU A 57 12.58 -4.74 -2.68
C LEU A 57 13.57 -5.59 -3.48
N ALA A 58 13.53 -5.57 -4.82
CA ALA A 58 14.55 -6.23 -5.62
C ALA A 58 15.96 -5.67 -5.34
N LEU A 59 16.06 -4.38 -5.03
CA LEU A 59 17.32 -3.72 -4.65
C LEU A 59 17.76 -4.09 -3.22
N LEU A 60 16.79 -4.38 -2.34
CA LEU A 60 17.05 -4.80 -0.95
C LEU A 60 17.17 -6.31 -0.80
N ARG A 61 16.93 -7.11 -1.86
CA ARG A 61 16.81 -8.57 -1.76
C ARG A 61 18.05 -9.23 -1.14
N SER A 62 19.25 -8.81 -1.52
CA SER A 62 20.48 -9.35 -0.94
C SER A 62 20.58 -9.11 0.58
N HIS A 63 20.20 -7.91 1.03
CA HIS A 63 20.16 -7.55 2.44
C HIS A 63 19.10 -8.31 3.22
N LEU A 64 17.93 -8.50 2.62
CA LEU A 64 16.84 -9.29 3.18
C LEU A 64 17.23 -10.77 3.29
N ALA A 65 17.79 -11.35 2.22
CA ALA A 65 18.24 -12.73 2.17
C ALA A 65 19.34 -13.03 3.20
N ALA A 66 20.31 -12.12 3.38
CA ALA A 66 21.35 -12.24 4.40
C ALA A 66 20.77 -12.34 5.84
N ARG A 67 19.56 -11.81 6.06
CA ARG A 67 18.82 -11.90 7.33
C ARG A 67 17.73 -12.96 7.31
N ARG A 68 17.76 -13.84 6.30
CA ARG A 68 16.84 -14.97 6.11
C ARG A 68 15.38 -14.56 5.96
N PHE A 69 15.11 -13.36 5.37
CA PHE A 69 13.79 -13.00 4.91
C PHE A 69 13.55 -13.66 3.55
N LEU A 70 12.52 -14.49 3.48
CA LEU A 70 12.08 -15.17 2.27
C LEU A 70 11.24 -14.23 1.41
N SER A 71 11.25 -14.45 0.11
CA SER A 71 10.35 -13.76 -0.82
C SER A 71 8.94 -14.35 -0.75
N ALA A 72 7.94 -13.62 -1.26
CA ALA A 72 6.58 -14.11 -1.35
C ALA A 72 6.51 -15.40 -2.17
N GLY A 73 7.26 -15.46 -3.29
CA GLY A 73 7.36 -16.66 -4.11
C GLY A 73 8.00 -17.85 -3.39
N ASP A 74 8.99 -17.61 -2.51
CA ASP A 74 9.60 -18.68 -1.71
C ASP A 74 8.64 -19.19 -0.63
N LEU A 75 7.91 -18.28 0.02
CA LEU A 75 6.91 -18.64 1.03
C LEU A 75 5.80 -19.53 0.46
N GLN A 76 5.37 -19.24 -0.78
CA GLN A 76 4.33 -20.04 -1.46
C GLN A 76 4.78 -21.47 -1.76
N ARG A 77 6.07 -21.70 -1.91
CA ARG A 77 6.68 -23.02 -2.15
C ARG A 77 7.15 -23.72 -0.87
N SER A 78 7.06 -23.01 0.26
CA SER A 78 7.52 -23.54 1.55
C SER A 78 6.50 -24.48 2.19
N PRO A 79 6.94 -25.46 2.99
CA PRO A 79 6.04 -26.38 3.66
C PRO A 79 5.21 -25.67 4.73
N ASP A 80 4.01 -26.24 4.97
CA ASP A 80 3.16 -25.82 6.08
C ASP A 80 3.90 -25.88 7.42
N ARG A 81 3.54 -24.97 8.34
CA ARG A 81 4.13 -24.82 9.69
C ARG A 81 5.61 -24.43 9.74
N LEU A 82 6.23 -24.11 8.62
CA LEU A 82 7.59 -23.58 8.61
C LEU A 82 7.66 -22.26 9.40
N LEU A 83 8.67 -22.13 10.27
CA LEU A 83 9.01 -20.85 10.86
C LEU A 83 9.75 -20.01 9.83
N ALA A 84 9.14 -18.92 9.41
CA ALA A 84 9.61 -18.10 8.31
C ALA A 84 9.71 -16.62 8.70
N ARG A 85 10.48 -15.89 7.90
CA ARG A 85 10.56 -14.43 7.95
C ARG A 85 10.19 -13.90 6.59
N ALA A 86 9.29 -12.94 6.55
CA ALA A 86 8.92 -12.20 5.34
C ALA A 86 9.15 -10.71 5.55
N ALA A 87 9.45 -9.99 4.49
CA ALA A 87 9.45 -8.54 4.49
C ALA A 87 8.84 -8.03 3.19
N GLY A 88 8.03 -6.98 3.29
CA GLY A 88 7.36 -6.39 2.15
C GLY A 88 6.86 -4.99 2.43
N ILE A 89 6.58 -4.26 1.35
CA ILE A 89 5.86 -2.99 1.42
C ILE A 89 4.43 -3.28 1.85
N VAL A 90 3.94 -2.53 2.82
CA VAL A 90 2.58 -2.70 3.30
C VAL A 90 1.62 -2.03 2.34
N THR A 91 0.85 -2.84 1.60
CA THR A 91 -0.15 -2.37 0.64
C THR A 91 -1.56 -2.39 1.19
N GLY A 92 -1.79 -3.11 2.29
CA GLY A 92 -3.11 -3.17 2.92
C GLY A 92 -3.05 -3.56 4.39
N ARG A 93 -3.95 -2.98 5.19
CA ARG A 93 -4.23 -3.35 6.57
C ARG A 93 -5.75 -3.39 6.73
N GLN A 94 -6.27 -4.52 7.17
CA GLN A 94 -7.70 -4.71 7.36
C GLN A 94 -7.97 -5.31 8.73
N ARG A 95 -8.95 -4.75 9.44
CA ARG A 95 -9.46 -5.28 10.71
C ARG A 95 -10.96 -5.51 10.58
N PRO A 96 -11.38 -6.68 10.07
CA PRO A 96 -12.79 -6.99 9.92
C PRO A 96 -13.48 -7.04 11.30
N GLY A 97 -14.65 -6.42 11.41
CA GLY A 97 -15.44 -6.43 12.66
C GLY A 97 -15.81 -7.84 13.16
N THR A 98 -15.88 -8.81 12.24
CA THR A 98 -16.19 -10.22 12.52
C THR A 98 -14.98 -11.04 12.96
N ALA A 99 -13.76 -10.52 12.87
CA ALA A 99 -12.52 -11.29 13.06
C ALA A 99 -11.95 -11.19 14.49
N SER A 100 -12.77 -10.92 15.51
CA SER A 100 -12.37 -10.90 16.94
C SER A 100 -11.05 -10.13 17.21
N GLY A 101 -10.87 -9.00 16.50
CA GLY A 101 -9.70 -8.13 16.66
C GLY A 101 -8.43 -8.55 15.89
N ILE A 102 -8.49 -9.59 15.08
CA ILE A 102 -7.40 -9.98 14.17
C ILE A 102 -7.18 -8.88 13.12
N VAL A 103 -5.93 -8.59 12.82
CA VAL A 103 -5.55 -7.68 11.74
C VAL A 103 -4.89 -8.49 10.61
N PHE A 104 -5.39 -8.28 9.40
CA PHE A 104 -4.78 -8.81 8.18
C PHE A 104 -3.91 -7.74 7.56
N VAL A 105 -2.68 -8.10 7.22
CA VAL A 105 -1.73 -7.20 6.54
C VAL A 105 -1.31 -7.85 5.25
N THR A 106 -1.36 -7.09 4.15
CA THR A 106 -0.83 -7.51 2.86
C THR A 106 0.53 -6.88 2.66
N LEU A 107 1.53 -7.70 2.45
CA LEU A 107 2.90 -7.29 2.11
C LEU A 107 3.15 -7.58 0.64
N GLU A 108 3.78 -6.65 -0.05
CA GLU A 108 4.19 -6.78 -1.44
C GLU A 108 5.71 -6.79 -1.55
N ASP A 109 6.25 -7.73 -2.31
CA ASP A 109 7.64 -7.74 -2.74
C ASP A 109 7.76 -7.93 -4.25
N GLU A 110 8.96 -8.04 -4.79
CA GLU A 110 9.23 -8.19 -6.21
C GLU A 110 8.73 -9.51 -6.82
N THR A 111 8.29 -10.44 -5.99
CA THR A 111 7.82 -11.77 -6.41
C THR A 111 6.31 -11.98 -6.21
N GLY A 112 5.65 -11.06 -5.52
CA GLY A 112 4.21 -11.10 -5.28
C GLY A 112 3.78 -10.64 -3.89
N TYR A 113 2.71 -11.23 -3.39
CA TYR A 113 2.07 -10.81 -2.14
C TYR A 113 2.17 -11.89 -1.07
N THR A 114 2.34 -11.45 0.17
CA THR A 114 2.27 -12.29 1.36
C THR A 114 1.14 -11.81 2.27
N ASN A 115 0.21 -12.69 2.59
CA ASN A 115 -0.85 -12.41 3.55
C ASN A 115 -0.38 -12.73 4.96
N VAL A 116 -0.41 -11.73 5.83
CA VAL A 116 0.02 -11.82 7.22
C VAL A 116 -1.19 -11.73 8.13
N VAL A 117 -1.27 -12.64 9.10
CA VAL A 117 -2.31 -12.65 10.14
C VAL A 117 -1.69 -12.23 11.45
N VAL A 118 -2.16 -11.11 12.00
CA VAL A 118 -1.70 -10.55 13.28
C VAL A 118 -2.80 -10.71 14.32
N ARG A 119 -2.52 -11.51 15.35
CA ARG A 119 -3.46 -11.73 16.45
C ARG A 119 -3.59 -10.49 17.34
N PRO A 120 -4.72 -10.31 18.05
CA PRO A 120 -4.99 -9.12 18.85
C PRO A 120 -3.88 -8.78 19.84
N GLU A 121 -3.37 -9.79 20.54
CA GLU A 121 -2.34 -9.58 21.57
C GLU A 121 -1.04 -9.02 20.98
N LEU A 122 -0.69 -9.46 19.78
CA LEU A 122 0.47 -8.93 19.04
C LEU A 122 0.18 -7.56 18.48
N ALA A 123 -1.03 -7.36 17.94
CA ALA A 123 -1.46 -6.08 17.38
C ALA A 123 -1.44 -4.96 18.43
N GLU A 124 -1.84 -5.26 19.65
CA GLU A 124 -1.78 -4.31 20.77
C GLU A 124 -0.34 -4.05 21.22
N ARG A 125 0.42 -5.12 21.45
CA ARG A 125 1.80 -5.03 21.94
C ARG A 125 2.74 -4.32 20.96
N GLN A 126 2.56 -4.54 19.65
CA GLN A 126 3.39 -3.97 18.58
C GLN A 126 2.59 -3.03 17.68
N ARG A 127 1.69 -2.24 18.28
CA ARG A 127 0.81 -1.33 17.55
C ARG A 127 1.57 -0.32 16.71
N ARG A 128 2.71 0.17 17.20
CA ARG A 128 3.52 1.16 16.50
C ARG A 128 4.08 0.59 15.20
N GLU A 129 4.70 -0.57 15.25
CA GLU A 129 5.26 -1.25 14.08
C GLU A 129 4.14 -1.66 13.11
N LEU A 130 3.03 -2.16 13.65
CA LEU A 130 1.88 -2.58 12.85
C LEU A 130 1.26 -1.43 12.04
N LEU A 131 1.13 -0.25 12.63
CA LEU A 131 0.45 0.88 11.99
C LEU A 131 1.40 1.81 11.24
N GLY A 132 2.63 1.98 11.73
CA GLY A 132 3.57 2.96 11.20
C GLY A 132 4.51 2.42 10.13
N ALA A 133 4.82 1.12 10.13
CA ALA A 133 5.79 0.57 9.18
C ALA A 133 5.26 0.61 7.75
N ARG A 134 6.09 1.08 6.83
CA ARG A 134 5.86 1.06 5.38
C ARG A 134 6.55 -0.14 4.73
N LEU A 135 7.73 -0.46 5.19
CA LEU A 135 8.40 -1.73 4.98
C LEU A 135 8.32 -2.51 6.30
N LEU A 136 7.56 -3.58 6.30
CA LEU A 136 7.33 -4.39 7.49
C LEU A 136 8.06 -5.73 7.36
N GLY A 137 8.89 -6.03 8.34
CA GLY A 137 9.46 -7.35 8.56
C GLY A 137 8.58 -8.15 9.52
N VAL A 138 8.30 -9.40 9.18
CA VAL A 138 7.46 -10.30 9.97
C VAL A 138 8.19 -11.59 10.25
N TYR A 139 8.23 -11.98 11.50
CA TYR A 139 8.66 -13.30 11.95
C TYR A 139 7.41 -14.08 12.32
N GLY A 140 7.22 -15.24 11.74
CA GLY A 140 5.98 -15.98 11.96
C GLY A 140 6.10 -17.45 11.58
N GLN A 141 4.93 -18.08 11.51
CA GLN A 141 4.78 -19.47 11.11
C GLN A 141 3.84 -19.51 9.91
N LEU A 142 4.22 -20.23 8.87
CA LEU A 142 3.35 -20.45 7.71
C LEU A 142 2.16 -21.33 8.09
N GLU A 143 1.04 -20.99 7.53
CA GLU A 143 -0.19 -21.79 7.58
C GLU A 143 -0.75 -21.88 6.16
N ALA A 144 -0.72 -23.08 5.60
CA ALA A 144 -1.26 -23.39 4.29
C ALA A 144 -2.63 -24.03 4.45
N LYS A 145 -3.69 -23.32 4.03
CA LYS A 145 -5.06 -23.82 4.05
C LYS A 145 -5.72 -23.61 2.71
N SER A 146 -6.30 -24.65 2.15
CA SER A 146 -7.08 -24.57 0.90
C SER A 146 -6.34 -23.88 -0.25
N GLY A 147 -5.02 -24.09 -0.36
CA GLY A 147 -4.19 -23.50 -1.42
C GLY A 147 -3.78 -22.04 -1.16
N VAL A 148 -4.16 -21.45 -0.03
CA VAL A 148 -3.74 -20.11 0.37
C VAL A 148 -2.71 -20.20 1.49
N VAL A 149 -1.60 -19.49 1.33
CA VAL A 149 -0.52 -19.42 2.32
C VAL A 149 -0.65 -18.12 3.11
N HIS A 150 -0.73 -18.26 4.42
CA HIS A 150 -0.72 -17.15 5.37
C HIS A 150 0.51 -17.22 6.27
N LEU A 151 1.05 -16.08 6.66
CA LEU A 151 2.09 -16.00 7.67
C LEU A 151 1.47 -15.53 8.99
N LEU A 152 1.33 -16.44 9.95
CA LEU A 152 0.92 -16.12 11.31
C LEU A 152 2.04 -15.37 12.03
N ALA A 153 1.86 -14.08 12.24
CA ALA A 153 2.86 -13.23 12.85
C ALA A 153 3.07 -13.57 14.33
N LYS A 154 4.33 -13.68 14.73
CA LYS A 154 4.80 -13.78 16.12
C LYS A 154 5.56 -12.54 16.56
N ARG A 155 6.19 -11.83 15.62
CA ARG A 155 6.92 -10.58 15.84
C ARG A 155 6.91 -9.72 14.59
N LEU A 156 6.74 -8.41 14.77
CA LEU A 156 6.83 -7.40 13.73
C LEU A 156 8.08 -6.56 13.92
N VAL A 157 8.67 -6.10 12.84
CA VAL A 157 9.85 -5.21 12.84
C VAL A 157 9.63 -4.13 11.80
N ASP A 158 9.76 -2.89 12.19
CA ASP A 158 9.74 -1.77 11.26
C ASP A 158 11.09 -1.67 10.53
N LEU A 159 11.07 -1.86 9.23
CA LEU A 159 12.23 -1.79 8.34
C LEU A 159 12.17 -0.56 7.42
N THR A 160 11.26 0.38 7.69
CA THR A 160 11.00 1.55 6.82
C THR A 160 12.29 2.34 6.54
N ALA A 161 13.18 2.47 7.52
CA ALA A 161 14.47 3.14 7.34
C ALA A 161 15.36 2.54 6.23
N TRP A 162 15.10 1.28 5.81
CA TRP A 162 15.86 0.67 4.71
C TRP A 162 15.46 1.22 3.35
N LEU A 163 14.23 1.72 3.21
CA LEU A 163 13.77 2.37 1.97
C LEU A 163 14.55 3.67 1.73
N GLY A 164 14.83 4.46 2.77
CA GLY A 164 15.61 5.69 2.65
C GLY A 164 17.06 5.48 2.23
N ARG A 165 17.63 4.29 2.46
CA ARG A 165 18.99 3.97 2.01
C ARG A 165 19.08 3.73 0.50
N LEU A 166 17.97 3.45 -0.18
CA LEU A 166 17.93 3.28 -1.63
C LEU A 166 18.10 4.62 -2.35
N GLU A 167 17.64 5.72 -1.75
CA GLU A 167 17.75 7.06 -2.33
C GLU A 167 19.18 7.57 -2.35
N THR A 168 19.96 7.27 -1.30
CA THR A 168 21.37 7.68 -1.21
C THR A 168 22.23 6.97 -2.25
N ALA A 169 21.97 5.69 -2.52
CA ALA A 169 22.72 4.92 -3.51
C ALA A 169 22.44 5.36 -4.95
N SER A 170 21.30 5.99 -5.22
CA SER A 170 20.93 6.50 -6.56
C SER A 170 21.57 7.86 -6.89
N ARG A 171 22.03 8.62 -5.89
CA ARG A 171 22.67 9.93 -6.08
C ARG A 171 24.16 9.87 -6.38
N ASP A 172 24.80 8.73 -6.17
CA ASP A 172 26.25 8.55 -6.38
C ASP A 172 26.62 8.12 -7.82
N PHE A 173 25.66 8.11 -8.75
CA PHE A 173 25.92 7.90 -10.17
C PHE A 173 25.76 9.21 -10.97
N HIS A 174 26.69 10.13 -10.75
CA HIS A 174 26.99 11.24 -11.69
C HIS A 174 28.47 11.28 -11.98
#